data_a050ee8fc6c573faae855e97b7fc618c
#
_entry.id   a050ee8fc6c573faae855e97b7fc618c
#
_cell.length_a   1.000
_cell.length_b   1.000
_cell.length_c   1.000
_cell.angle_alpha   90.00
_cell.angle_beta   90.00
_cell.angle_gamma   90.00
#
_symmetry.space_group_name_H-M   'P 1'
#
loop_
_entity.id
_entity.type
_entity.pdbx_description
1 polymer ?
#
loop_
_entity_poly.entity_id
_entity_poly.type
_entity_poly.pdbx_seq_one_letter_code
_entity_poly.pdbx_strand_id
1 'polypeptide(L)'
;MAIKMRVLCYPEKKKLLAIGNMIKAEYELNVNSVDRIPPAYSCDKERLVILATNLKGSLPDDYRLFVRELTKARAYNVAIIAAGDDACVERTKELIKEAGANVIEDVKKIKMGLFDNKVTDVEKAEILEWVKNTVASLN
;
A
#
# COMPACT_ATOMS: atom_id res chain seq x y z
N MET A 1 -18.47 10.60 6.35
CA MET A 1 -18.58 9.96 5.02
C MET A 1 -17.46 8.96 4.86
N ALA A 2 -17.79 7.73 4.45
CA ALA A 2 -16.79 6.71 4.21
C ALA A 2 -15.93 7.07 3.00
N ILE A 3 -14.63 6.86 3.09
CA ILE A 3 -13.73 7.04 1.95
C ILE A 3 -13.48 5.67 1.29
N LYS A 4 -13.31 5.68 0.00
CA LYS A 4 -13.04 4.46 -0.76
C LYS A 4 -11.55 4.15 -0.69
N MET A 5 -11.20 2.95 -0.21
CA MET A 5 -9.82 2.54 0.01
C MET A 5 -9.54 1.15 -0.56
N ARG A 6 -8.30 0.92 -0.95
CA ARG A 6 -7.80 -0.42 -1.28
C ARG A 6 -6.42 -0.65 -0.69
N VAL A 7 -6.13 -1.90 -0.39
CA VAL A 7 -4.79 -2.32 0.02
C VAL A 7 -4.30 -3.35 -0.99
N LEU A 8 -3.14 -3.10 -1.58
CA LEU A 8 -2.55 -3.96 -2.60
C LEU A 8 -1.16 -4.39 -2.15
N CYS A 9 -0.88 -5.69 -2.25
CA CYS A 9 0.35 -6.29 -1.74
C CYS A 9 1.26 -6.77 -2.86
N TYR A 10 2.55 -6.51 -2.74
CA TYR A 10 3.54 -7.02 -3.69
C TYR A 10 4.90 -7.26 -3.00
N PRO A 11 5.47 -8.44 -3.11
CA PRO A 11 4.88 -9.66 -3.68
C PRO A 11 3.76 -10.22 -2.81
N GLU A 12 3.08 -11.27 -3.28
CA GLU A 12 2.01 -11.92 -2.54
C GLU A 12 2.61 -12.79 -1.43
N LYS A 13 2.89 -12.16 -0.29
CA LYS A 13 3.47 -12.80 0.90
C LYS A 13 2.47 -12.81 2.04
N LYS A 14 2.51 -13.86 2.86
CA LYS A 14 1.56 -14.02 3.97
C LYS A 14 1.54 -12.83 4.91
N LYS A 15 2.71 -12.29 5.28
CA LYS A 15 2.77 -11.14 6.18
C LYS A 15 2.15 -9.89 5.55
N LEU A 16 2.41 -9.63 4.28
CA LEU A 16 1.83 -8.48 3.59
C LEU A 16 0.31 -8.60 3.47
N LEU A 17 -0.17 -9.80 3.14
CA LEU A 17 -1.62 -10.06 3.09
C LEU A 17 -2.24 -9.93 4.48
N ALA A 18 -1.56 -10.39 5.53
CA ALA A 18 -2.02 -10.23 6.90
C ALA A 18 -2.15 -8.76 7.28
N ILE A 19 -1.20 -7.93 6.87
CA ILE A 19 -1.27 -6.48 7.08
C ILE A 19 -2.49 -5.89 6.35
N GLY A 20 -2.70 -6.27 5.11
CA GLY A 20 -3.85 -5.83 4.33
C GLY A 20 -5.17 -6.22 4.97
N ASN A 21 -5.28 -7.47 5.40
CA ASN A 21 -6.50 -7.98 6.05
C ASN A 21 -6.76 -7.32 7.40
N MET A 22 -5.72 -6.99 8.13
CA MET A 22 -5.82 -6.26 9.39
C MET A 22 -6.38 -4.84 9.18
N ILE A 23 -5.90 -4.16 8.15
CA ILE A 23 -6.39 -2.84 7.78
C ILE A 23 -7.86 -2.94 7.32
N LYS A 24 -8.18 -3.96 6.51
CA LYS A 24 -9.55 -4.20 6.07
C LYS A 24 -10.49 -4.42 7.25
N ALA A 25 -10.07 -5.18 8.26
CA ALA A 25 -10.87 -5.43 9.44
C ALA A 25 -11.18 -4.14 10.21
N GLU A 26 -10.20 -3.23 10.29
CA GLU A 26 -10.37 -1.94 10.98
C GLU A 26 -11.22 -0.96 10.18
N TYR A 27 -11.15 -1.02 8.86
CA TYR A 27 -11.83 -0.10 7.94
C TYR A 27 -12.79 -0.85 7.01
N GLU A 28 -13.56 -1.81 7.55
CA GLU A 28 -14.37 -2.71 6.74
C GLU A 28 -15.42 -2.01 5.85
N LEU A 29 -15.87 -0.82 6.24
CA LEU A 29 -16.80 -0.04 5.43
C LEU A 29 -16.10 0.74 4.30
N ASN A 30 -14.77 0.79 4.33
CA ASN A 30 -13.96 1.59 3.41
C ASN A 30 -13.13 0.72 2.47
N VAL A 31 -12.64 -0.42 2.96
CA VAL A 31 -11.77 -1.30 2.18
C VAL A 31 -12.57 -2.47 1.64
N ASN A 32 -12.84 -2.44 0.33
CA ASN A 32 -13.62 -3.49 -0.32
C ASN A 32 -12.82 -4.77 -0.53
N SER A 33 -11.53 -4.65 -0.80
CA SER A 33 -10.71 -5.82 -1.08
C SER A 33 -9.25 -5.58 -0.72
N VAL A 34 -8.57 -6.69 -0.45
CA VAL A 34 -7.12 -6.76 -0.30
C VAL A 34 -6.64 -7.69 -1.40
N ASP A 35 -5.80 -7.19 -2.29
CA ASP A 35 -5.34 -7.94 -3.45
C ASP A 35 -3.83 -7.88 -3.61
N ARG A 36 -3.33 -8.74 -4.48
CA ARG A 36 -1.96 -8.66 -5.00
C ARG A 36 -1.90 -7.68 -6.17
N ILE A 37 -0.72 -7.37 -6.64
CA ILE A 37 -0.51 -6.57 -7.86
C ILE A 37 -0.02 -7.50 -8.97
N PRO A 38 -0.65 -7.50 -10.16
CA PRO A 38 -1.82 -6.70 -10.53
C PRO A 38 -3.11 -7.28 -9.92
N PRO A 39 -4.03 -6.42 -9.48
CA PRO A 39 -5.29 -6.87 -8.89
C PRO A 39 -6.26 -7.39 -9.98
N ALA A 40 -7.24 -8.22 -9.57
CA ALA A 40 -8.26 -8.72 -10.48
C ALA A 40 -9.13 -7.60 -11.04
N TYR A 41 -9.38 -6.57 -10.23
CA TYR A 41 -10.15 -5.39 -10.64
C TYR A 41 -9.31 -4.14 -10.48
N SER A 42 -9.31 -3.29 -11.50
CA SER A 42 -8.56 -2.03 -11.48
C SER A 42 -9.08 -1.11 -10.38
N CYS A 43 -8.18 -0.27 -9.86
CA CYS A 43 -8.58 0.81 -8.97
C CYS A 43 -9.44 1.80 -9.74
N ASP A 44 -10.48 2.33 -9.10
CA ASP A 44 -11.38 3.30 -9.71
C ASP A 44 -11.84 4.28 -8.65
N LYS A 45 -11.42 5.53 -8.77
CA LYS A 45 -11.78 6.62 -7.85
C LYS A 45 -11.50 6.31 -6.38
N GLU A 46 -10.42 5.56 -6.13
CA GLU A 46 -10.02 5.27 -4.76
C GLU A 46 -9.51 6.54 -4.10
N ARG A 47 -10.01 6.84 -2.91
CA ARG A 47 -9.51 7.98 -2.14
C ARG A 47 -8.10 7.72 -1.64
N LEU A 48 -7.83 6.47 -1.26
CA LEU A 48 -6.52 6.05 -0.77
C LEU A 48 -6.23 4.62 -1.23
N VAL A 49 -5.10 4.45 -1.90
CA VAL A 49 -4.55 3.13 -2.19
C VAL A 49 -3.30 2.96 -1.32
N ILE A 50 -3.26 1.89 -0.53
CA ILE A 50 -2.10 1.54 0.28
C ILE A 50 -1.36 0.42 -0.42
N LEU A 51 -0.09 0.64 -0.75
CA LEU A 51 0.78 -0.38 -1.33
C LEU A 51 1.62 -0.99 -0.21
N ALA A 52 1.43 -2.27 0.06
CA ALA A 52 2.22 -3.01 1.05
C ALA A 52 3.24 -3.85 0.30
N THR A 53 4.53 -3.50 0.41
CA THR A 53 5.57 -4.02 -0.47
C THR A 53 6.79 -4.57 0.27
N ASN A 54 7.48 -5.49 -0.40
CA ASN A 54 8.80 -5.96 0.01
C ASN A 54 9.64 -6.11 -1.27
N LEU A 55 10.37 -5.07 -1.64
CA LEU A 55 11.09 -4.99 -2.92
C LEU A 55 12.57 -4.74 -2.68
N LYS A 56 13.41 -5.44 -3.46
CA LYS A 56 14.87 -5.32 -3.42
C LYS A 56 15.44 -5.25 -4.82
N GLY A 57 16.52 -4.48 -4.97
CA GLY A 57 17.18 -4.31 -6.26
C GLY A 57 16.39 -3.40 -7.18
N SER A 58 15.83 -3.96 -8.25
CA SER A 58 15.02 -3.21 -9.21
C SER A 58 13.55 -3.53 -9.05
N LEU A 59 12.69 -2.64 -9.56
CA LEU A 59 11.24 -2.88 -9.52
C LEU A 59 10.87 -3.91 -10.60
N PRO A 60 10.12 -4.97 -10.22
CA PRO A 60 9.61 -5.92 -11.22
C PRO A 60 8.69 -5.23 -12.23
N ASP A 61 8.67 -5.74 -13.46
CA ASP A 61 7.93 -5.12 -14.56
C ASP A 61 6.42 -5.01 -14.29
N ASP A 62 5.81 -6.05 -13.77
CA ASP A 62 4.37 -6.06 -13.48
C ASP A 62 4.00 -5.03 -12.42
N TYR A 63 4.82 -4.90 -11.38
CA TYR A 63 4.64 -3.90 -10.33
C TYR A 63 4.83 -2.49 -10.91
N ARG A 64 5.92 -2.26 -11.62
CA ARG A 64 6.24 -0.97 -12.22
C ARG A 64 5.16 -0.49 -13.17
N LEU A 65 4.68 -1.38 -14.06
CA LEU A 65 3.63 -1.07 -15.01
C LEU A 65 2.31 -0.72 -14.30
N PHE A 66 1.97 -1.47 -13.26
CA PHE A 66 0.76 -1.19 -12.48
C PHE A 66 0.83 0.19 -11.83
N VAL A 67 1.95 0.51 -11.16
CA VAL A 67 2.10 1.79 -10.45
C VAL A 67 2.03 2.97 -11.43
N ARG A 68 2.63 2.83 -12.61
CA ARG A 68 2.57 3.86 -13.65
C ARG A 68 1.16 4.15 -14.13
N GLU A 69 0.23 3.23 -13.94
CA GLU A 69 -1.16 3.39 -14.35
C GLU A 69 -2.06 3.92 -13.23
N LEU A 70 -1.51 4.20 -12.04
CA LEU A 70 -2.26 4.78 -10.94
C LEU A 70 -2.46 6.29 -11.16
N THR A 71 -3.27 6.61 -12.15
CA THR A 71 -3.63 7.99 -12.45
C THR A 71 -4.54 8.55 -11.36
N LYS A 72 -4.72 9.86 -11.34
CA LYS A 72 -5.59 10.53 -10.38
C LYS A 72 -7.04 10.02 -10.45
N ALA A 73 -7.48 9.60 -11.64
CA ALA A 73 -8.83 9.03 -11.82
C ALA A 73 -8.98 7.67 -11.13
N ARG A 74 -7.88 6.93 -10.97
CA ARG A 74 -7.88 5.62 -10.30
C ARG A 74 -7.61 5.74 -8.80
N ALA A 75 -6.73 6.66 -8.42
CA ALA A 75 -6.34 6.84 -7.03
C ALA A 75 -5.97 8.30 -6.77
N TYR A 76 -6.65 8.95 -5.83
CA TYR A 76 -6.31 10.32 -5.46
C TYR A 76 -5.02 10.37 -4.65
N ASN A 77 -4.89 9.46 -3.69
CA ASN A 77 -3.73 9.38 -2.80
C ASN A 77 -3.19 7.97 -2.77
N VAL A 78 -1.86 7.83 -2.75
CA VAL A 78 -1.20 6.53 -2.63
C VAL A 78 -0.22 6.60 -1.47
N ALA A 79 -0.34 5.67 -0.53
CA ALA A 79 0.54 5.54 0.62
C ALA A 79 1.28 4.20 0.58
N ILE A 80 2.43 4.13 1.22
CA ILE A 80 3.31 2.97 1.12
C ILE A 80 3.65 2.42 2.50
N ILE A 81 3.46 1.10 2.66
CA ILE A 81 4.01 0.30 3.75
C ILE A 81 5.11 -0.53 3.11
N ALA A 82 6.35 -0.42 3.57
CA ALA A 82 7.46 -1.03 2.85
C ALA A 82 8.44 -1.76 3.73
N ALA A 83 8.83 -2.95 3.28
CA ALA A 83 10.05 -3.62 3.65
C ALA A 83 10.99 -3.57 2.44
N GLY A 84 12.25 -3.99 2.61
CA GLY A 84 13.21 -4.04 1.49
C GLY A 84 13.98 -2.75 1.34
N ASP A 85 14.37 -2.44 0.09
CA ASP A 85 15.28 -1.34 -0.19
C ASP A 85 14.59 0.01 -0.24
N ASP A 86 15.19 1.02 0.38
CA ASP A 86 14.71 2.39 0.32
C ASP A 86 14.71 2.93 -1.12
N ALA A 87 15.66 2.49 -1.96
CA ALA A 87 15.71 2.89 -3.36
C ALA A 87 14.45 2.47 -4.12
N CYS A 88 13.90 1.29 -3.82
CA CYS A 88 12.65 0.82 -4.42
C CYS A 88 11.47 1.69 -3.99
N VAL A 89 11.45 2.11 -2.72
CA VAL A 89 10.42 3.01 -2.19
C VAL A 89 10.48 4.36 -2.92
N GLU A 90 11.67 4.94 -3.04
CA GLU A 90 11.81 6.24 -3.70
C GLU A 90 11.43 6.17 -5.18
N ARG A 91 11.80 5.08 -5.87
CA ARG A 91 11.40 4.89 -7.26
C ARG A 91 9.89 4.74 -7.39
N THR A 92 9.25 4.03 -6.45
CA THR A 92 7.78 3.91 -6.41
C THR A 92 7.12 5.28 -6.25
N LYS A 93 7.64 6.13 -5.35
CA LYS A 93 7.12 7.49 -5.18
C LYS A 93 7.21 8.30 -6.47
N GLU A 94 8.33 8.20 -7.18
CA GLU A 94 8.50 8.89 -8.46
C GLU A 94 7.45 8.45 -9.48
N LEU A 95 7.22 7.15 -9.59
CA LEU A 95 6.23 6.60 -10.52
C LEU A 95 4.83 7.07 -10.17
N ILE A 96 4.48 7.14 -8.89
CA ILE A 96 3.18 7.62 -8.43
C ILE A 96 2.99 9.08 -8.84
N LYS A 97 4.00 9.91 -8.62
CA LYS A 97 3.97 11.33 -9.00
C LYS A 97 3.83 11.49 -10.51
N GLU A 98 4.59 10.73 -11.29
CA GLU A 98 4.52 10.76 -12.75
C GLU A 98 3.14 10.36 -13.26
N ALA A 99 2.47 9.41 -12.60
CA ALA A 99 1.14 8.97 -12.97
C ALA A 99 0.05 9.99 -12.62
N GLY A 100 0.33 10.93 -11.74
CA GLY A 100 -0.57 12.04 -11.41
C GLY A 100 -1.28 11.92 -10.06
N ALA A 101 -1.10 10.82 -9.33
CA ALA A 101 -1.66 10.68 -7.99
C ALA A 101 -0.83 11.47 -6.97
N ASN A 102 -1.42 11.77 -5.83
CA ASN A 102 -0.72 12.37 -4.71
C ASN A 102 -0.05 11.27 -3.88
N VAL A 103 1.27 11.31 -3.74
CA VAL A 103 1.98 10.35 -2.90
C VAL A 103 2.04 10.86 -1.46
N ILE A 104 1.74 9.98 -0.52
CA ILE A 104 1.93 10.26 0.91
C ILE A 104 3.41 10.07 1.21
N GLU A 105 4.08 11.14 1.60
CA GLU A 105 5.54 11.12 1.82
C GLU A 105 5.96 10.27 3.02
N ASP A 106 5.12 10.19 4.05
CA ASP A 106 5.40 9.40 5.25
C ASP A 106 5.15 7.92 4.99
N VAL A 107 6.23 7.17 4.80
CA VAL A 107 6.20 5.73 4.53
C VAL A 107 6.28 4.95 5.84
N LYS A 108 5.40 3.96 6.01
CA LYS A 108 5.50 3.06 7.16
C LYS A 108 6.47 1.94 6.81
N LYS A 109 7.65 1.97 7.43
CA LYS A 109 8.65 0.91 7.24
C LYS A 109 8.36 -0.26 8.16
N ILE A 110 8.48 -1.46 7.62
CA ILE A 110 8.33 -2.72 8.35
C ILE A 110 9.52 -3.62 8.08
N LYS A 111 9.67 -4.64 8.92
CA LYS A 111 10.72 -5.65 8.76
C LYS A 111 10.10 -6.95 8.27
N MET A 112 10.81 -7.62 7.36
CA MET A 112 10.42 -8.94 6.86
C MET A 112 11.59 -9.88 7.07
N GLY A 113 11.40 -10.89 7.93
CA GLY A 113 12.36 -11.96 8.10
C GLY A 113 12.09 -13.10 7.14
N LEU A 114 13.04 -14.05 7.05
CA LEU A 114 12.95 -15.17 6.12
C LEU A 114 11.73 -16.06 6.40
N PHE A 115 11.36 -16.22 7.67
CA PHE A 115 10.23 -17.04 8.10
C PHE A 115 9.14 -16.21 8.78
N ASP A 116 9.14 -14.91 8.55
CA ASP A 116 8.25 -13.97 9.24
C ASP A 116 6.92 -13.88 8.49
N ASN A 117 5.95 -14.67 8.94
CA ASN A 117 4.63 -14.75 8.32
C ASN A 117 3.54 -14.06 9.15
N LYS A 118 3.90 -13.53 10.30
CA LYS A 118 2.91 -12.97 11.23
C LYS A 118 3.22 -11.52 11.57
N VAL A 119 2.16 -10.77 11.83
CA VAL A 119 2.26 -9.40 12.33
C VAL A 119 2.16 -9.48 13.86
N THR A 120 3.18 -8.93 14.54
CA THR A 120 3.17 -8.88 16.00
C THR A 120 2.14 -7.85 16.48
N ASP A 121 1.73 -7.93 17.75
CA ASP A 121 0.80 -6.95 18.32
C ASP A 121 1.37 -5.54 18.28
N VAL A 122 2.67 -5.38 18.50
CA VAL A 122 3.34 -4.07 18.43
C VAL A 122 3.30 -3.53 17.01
N GLU A 123 3.64 -4.35 16.02
CA GLU A 123 3.58 -3.95 14.60
C GLU A 123 2.17 -3.57 14.20
N LYS A 124 1.19 -4.36 14.63
CA LYS A 124 -0.23 -4.08 14.35
C LYS A 124 -0.64 -2.71 14.86
N ALA A 125 -0.32 -2.41 16.12
CA ALA A 125 -0.65 -1.13 16.72
C ALA A 125 0.01 0.03 15.98
N GLU A 126 1.29 -0.11 15.61
CA GLU A 126 2.03 0.91 14.88
C GLU A 126 1.47 1.15 13.49
N ILE A 127 1.15 0.07 12.77
CA ILE A 127 0.60 0.16 11.41
C ILE A 127 -0.78 0.82 11.45
N LEU A 128 -1.65 0.40 12.35
CA LEU A 128 -3.00 0.98 12.46
C LEU A 128 -2.95 2.45 12.85
N GLU A 129 -2.01 2.85 13.71
CA GLU A 129 -1.83 4.26 14.06
C GLU A 129 -1.36 5.06 12.84
N TRP A 130 -0.42 4.51 12.07
CA TRP A 130 0.03 5.15 10.83
C TRP A 130 -1.11 5.30 9.82
N VAL A 131 -1.94 4.27 9.65
CA VAL A 131 -3.10 4.33 8.75
C VAL A 131 -4.09 5.41 9.24
N LYS A 132 -4.36 5.44 10.54
CA LYS A 132 -5.24 6.45 11.13
C LYS A 132 -4.75 7.86 10.81
N ASN A 133 -3.47 8.11 11.02
CA ASN A 133 -2.88 9.42 10.75
C ASN A 133 -2.90 9.75 9.25
N THR A 134 -2.66 8.75 8.40
CA THR A 134 -2.72 8.93 6.97
C THR A 134 -4.13 9.31 6.52
N VAL A 135 -5.15 8.58 6.98
CA VAL A 135 -6.55 8.85 6.65
C VAL A 135 -6.94 10.26 7.13
N ALA A 136 -6.52 10.63 8.33
CA ALA A 136 -6.82 11.96 8.90
C ALA A 136 -6.17 13.09 8.11
N SER A 137 -5.07 12.83 7.40
CA SER A 137 -4.35 13.83 6.60
C SER A 137 -4.94 14.03 5.21
N LEU A 138 -5.86 13.18 4.77
CA LEU A 138 -6.45 13.27 3.42
C LEU A 138 -7.41 14.45 3.32
N ASN A 139 -7.37 15.09 2.17
CA ASN A 139 -8.27 16.21 1.86
C ASN A 139 -9.53 15.74 1.15
#